data_eaeccc54554229f37135abda90c8b2ff
#
_entry.id   eaeccc54554229f37135abda90c8b2ff
#
_cell.length_a   1.000
_cell.length_b   1.000
_cell.length_c   1.000
_cell.angle_alpha   90.00
_cell.angle_beta   90.00
_cell.angle_gamma   90.00
#
_symmetry.space_group_name_H-M   'P 1'
#
loop_
_entity.id
_entity.type
_entity.pdbx_description
1 polymer ?
#
loop_
_entity_poly.entity_id
_entity_poly.type
_entity_poly.pdbx_seq_one_letter_code
_entity_poly.pdbx_strand_id
1 'polypeptide(L)'
;MMLYPDGGTVDDLLVYKLGENEFFLVINAANIDKDVDWIRQNATGYDVAIDHCSDYYGQLAVQGPEAEQVMEEVLGLACKDLEFYTAKTIATNGANVIVSRTGYTGEDGFEIYGPHEFIVEQWDKLMASKRCVPCGLGCRDTLRFEVGLPLYGDELSNEISPVMAGFSMFCKLDKEEFIGKEAVAKQKADGVEKKVVGIELKDKAIPRHGYDVVKDGVKVGEVTTGYHCISVDKSVCMALVDSQYAKLGNELEIQIRKKTFPGTVVKKRFYDKHYKK
;
A
#
# COMPACT_ATOMS: atom_id res chain seq x y z
N MET A 1 -1.91 -10.17 -1.75
CA MET A 1 -3.31 -9.77 -1.97
C MET A 1 -4.21 -10.87 -1.48
N MET A 2 -5.20 -10.55 -0.68
CA MET A 2 -6.28 -11.44 -0.25
C MET A 2 -7.51 -11.08 -1.10
N LEU A 3 -8.17 -12.10 -1.69
CA LEU A 3 -9.15 -11.88 -2.75
C LEU A 3 -10.50 -12.54 -2.41
N TYR A 4 -11.56 -11.94 -2.96
CA TYR A 4 -12.85 -12.60 -3.10
C TYR A 4 -12.86 -13.56 -4.31
N PRO A 5 -13.81 -14.52 -4.38
CA PRO A 5 -13.90 -15.47 -5.50
C PRO A 5 -14.09 -14.79 -6.88
N ASP A 6 -14.71 -13.61 -6.92
CA ASP A 6 -14.93 -12.81 -8.12
C ASP A 6 -13.70 -11.98 -8.55
N GLY A 7 -12.62 -12.02 -7.75
CA GLY A 7 -11.37 -11.31 -7.99
C GLY A 7 -11.31 -9.91 -7.38
N GLY A 8 -12.35 -9.46 -6.70
CA GLY A 8 -12.31 -8.26 -5.86
C GLY A 8 -11.28 -8.41 -4.75
N THR A 9 -10.78 -7.28 -4.23
CA THR A 9 -9.76 -7.30 -3.19
C THR A 9 -10.40 -7.32 -1.80
N VAL A 10 -10.08 -8.33 -0.99
CA VAL A 10 -10.44 -8.35 0.43
C VAL A 10 -9.51 -7.39 1.18
N ASP A 11 -8.19 -7.54 1.01
CA ASP A 11 -7.19 -6.62 1.53
C ASP A 11 -5.85 -6.75 0.81
N ASP A 12 -5.03 -5.70 0.87
CA ASP A 12 -3.61 -5.75 0.56
C ASP A 12 -2.81 -5.78 1.86
N LEU A 13 -2.12 -6.87 2.10
CA LEU A 13 -1.46 -7.15 3.38
C LEU A 13 -0.04 -7.65 3.17
N LEU A 14 0.75 -7.56 4.23
CA LEU A 14 2.05 -8.23 4.31
C LEU A 14 1.89 -9.57 5.02
N VAL A 15 2.60 -10.58 4.54
CA VAL A 15 2.67 -11.91 5.16
C VAL A 15 4.14 -12.24 5.37
N TYR A 16 4.56 -12.26 6.61
CA TYR A 16 5.92 -12.64 7.00
C TYR A 16 5.95 -14.09 7.44
N LYS A 17 6.84 -14.88 6.83
CA LYS A 17 7.13 -16.22 7.27
C LYS A 17 8.23 -16.15 8.34
N LEU A 18 7.85 -16.32 9.62
CA LEU A 18 8.77 -16.24 10.75
C LEU A 18 9.38 -17.61 11.12
N GLY A 19 8.72 -18.70 10.73
CA GLY A 19 9.17 -20.06 10.95
C GLY A 19 8.67 -21.01 9.87
N GLU A 20 8.93 -22.31 10.00
CA GLU A 20 8.50 -23.29 9.00
C GLU A 20 6.99 -23.26 8.79
N ASN A 21 6.22 -23.21 9.91
CA ASN A 21 4.77 -23.19 9.93
C ASN A 21 4.21 -21.98 10.68
N GLU A 22 4.99 -20.92 10.79
CA GLU A 22 4.62 -19.70 11.51
C GLU A 22 4.61 -18.50 10.58
N PHE A 23 3.47 -17.80 10.54
CA PHE A 23 3.25 -16.63 9.68
C PHE A 23 2.69 -15.48 10.51
N PHE A 24 3.19 -14.29 10.27
CA PHE A 24 2.69 -13.06 10.83
C PHE A 24 2.06 -12.21 9.72
N LEU A 25 0.76 -11.92 9.85
CA LEU A 25 -0.01 -11.16 8.89
C LEU A 25 -0.19 -9.73 9.40
N VAL A 26 0.16 -8.75 8.57
CA VAL A 26 -0.06 -7.33 8.85
C VAL A 26 -1.13 -6.83 7.89
N ILE A 27 -2.34 -6.73 8.40
CA ILE A 27 -3.55 -6.31 7.69
C ILE A 27 -3.82 -4.81 7.91
N ASN A 28 -4.63 -4.20 7.06
CA ASN A 28 -5.00 -2.80 7.23
C ASN A 28 -5.88 -2.61 8.49
N ALA A 29 -5.54 -1.61 9.31
CA ALA A 29 -6.22 -1.38 10.59
C ALA A 29 -7.74 -1.14 10.44
N ALA A 30 -8.16 -0.49 9.35
CA ALA A 30 -9.57 -0.27 9.05
C ALA A 30 -10.34 -1.56 8.65
N ASN A 31 -9.61 -2.63 8.33
CA ASN A 31 -10.17 -3.89 7.82
C ASN A 31 -10.10 -5.05 8.83
N ILE A 32 -9.61 -4.82 10.05
CA ILE A 32 -9.30 -5.89 11.03
C ILE A 32 -10.45 -6.88 11.15
N ASP A 33 -11.65 -6.45 11.49
CA ASP A 33 -12.78 -7.35 11.72
C ASP A 33 -13.13 -8.14 10.47
N LYS A 34 -13.24 -7.47 9.33
CA LYS A 34 -13.53 -8.07 8.03
C LYS A 34 -12.49 -9.13 7.65
N ASP A 35 -11.22 -8.81 7.83
CA ASP A 35 -10.13 -9.68 7.40
C ASP A 35 -9.97 -10.89 8.32
N VAL A 36 -10.09 -10.70 9.63
CA VAL A 36 -10.08 -11.79 10.60
C VAL A 36 -11.23 -12.77 10.33
N ASP A 37 -12.43 -12.25 10.10
CA ASP A 37 -13.59 -13.07 9.77
C ASP A 37 -13.39 -13.82 8.44
N TRP A 38 -12.87 -13.16 7.41
CA TRP A 38 -12.56 -13.77 6.13
C TRP A 38 -11.54 -14.90 6.26
N ILE A 39 -10.45 -14.67 7.00
CA ILE A 39 -9.41 -15.66 7.22
C ILE A 39 -9.99 -16.87 7.97
N ARG A 40 -10.76 -16.66 9.06
CA ARG A 40 -11.37 -17.73 9.84
C ARG A 40 -12.36 -18.57 9.04
N GLN A 41 -13.20 -17.94 8.24
CA GLN A 41 -14.16 -18.63 7.38
C GLN A 41 -13.46 -19.55 6.37
N ASN A 42 -12.36 -19.09 5.78
CA ASN A 42 -11.63 -19.83 4.77
C ASN A 42 -10.56 -20.77 5.33
N ALA A 43 -10.32 -20.77 6.64
CA ALA A 43 -9.44 -21.72 7.31
C ALA A 43 -10.17 -23.01 7.74
N THR A 44 -11.49 -23.07 7.58
CA THR A 44 -12.27 -24.28 7.96
C THR A 44 -11.79 -25.49 7.15
N GLY A 45 -11.45 -26.57 7.84
CA GLY A 45 -10.95 -27.82 7.23
C GLY A 45 -9.43 -27.89 7.12
N TYR A 46 -8.70 -26.85 7.52
CA TYR A 46 -7.24 -26.87 7.62
C TYR A 46 -6.80 -27.03 9.08
N ASP A 47 -5.68 -27.72 9.30
CA ASP A 47 -5.04 -27.84 10.61
C ASP A 47 -4.17 -26.60 10.88
N VAL A 48 -4.83 -25.49 11.24
CA VAL A 48 -4.19 -24.20 11.51
C VAL A 48 -4.77 -23.54 12.74
N ALA A 49 -3.92 -22.88 13.54
CA ALA A 49 -4.33 -21.98 14.61
C ALA A 49 -4.25 -20.53 14.13
N ILE A 50 -5.30 -19.76 14.37
CA ILE A 50 -5.37 -18.33 14.03
C ILE A 50 -5.47 -17.55 15.32
N ASP A 51 -4.41 -16.79 15.61
CA ASP A 51 -4.36 -15.88 16.76
C ASP A 51 -4.58 -14.44 16.29
N HIS A 52 -5.67 -13.82 16.74
CA HIS A 52 -5.95 -12.41 16.51
C HIS A 52 -5.29 -11.59 17.62
N CYS A 53 -4.10 -11.09 17.35
CA CYS A 53 -3.26 -10.38 18.31
C CYS A 53 -3.09 -8.88 18.03
N SER A 54 -3.98 -8.27 17.26
CA SER A 54 -3.88 -6.84 16.88
C SER A 54 -3.80 -5.90 18.08
N ASP A 55 -4.53 -6.19 19.16
CA ASP A 55 -4.54 -5.38 20.37
C ASP A 55 -3.24 -5.49 21.20
N TYR A 56 -2.41 -6.49 20.92
CA TYR A 56 -1.11 -6.64 21.58
C TYR A 56 -0.01 -5.82 20.93
N TYR A 57 -0.08 -5.64 19.60
CA TYR A 57 0.98 -5.03 18.82
C TYR A 57 0.74 -3.55 18.56
N GLY A 58 1.73 -2.72 18.94
CA GLY A 58 1.93 -1.41 18.34
C GLY A 58 2.89 -1.52 17.14
N GLN A 59 2.88 -0.53 16.27
CA GLN A 59 3.74 -0.47 15.08
C GLN A 59 4.41 0.89 14.95
N LEU A 60 5.71 0.87 14.64
CA LEU A 60 6.46 2.03 14.17
C LEU A 60 7.01 1.78 12.77
N ALA A 61 6.94 2.80 11.91
CA ALA A 61 7.59 2.81 10.61
C ALA A 61 8.73 3.86 10.63
N VAL A 62 9.98 3.39 10.55
CA VAL A 62 11.18 4.23 10.48
C VAL A 62 11.65 4.22 9.04
N GLN A 63 11.47 5.33 8.33
CA GLN A 63 11.60 5.38 6.88
C GLN A 63 12.57 6.49 6.44
N GLY A 64 13.31 6.25 5.38
CA GLY A 64 14.22 7.20 4.77
C GLY A 64 15.64 6.65 4.57
N PRO A 65 16.52 7.40 3.89
CA PRO A 65 17.87 6.93 3.51
C PRO A 65 18.75 6.54 4.70
N GLU A 66 18.51 7.13 5.88
CA GLU A 66 19.27 6.88 7.12
C GLU A 66 18.57 5.87 8.05
N ALA A 67 17.44 5.27 7.62
CA ALA A 67 16.64 4.40 8.49
C ALA A 67 17.47 3.26 9.10
N GLU A 68 18.34 2.58 8.32
CA GLU A 68 19.20 1.52 8.80
C GLU A 68 20.12 1.97 9.95
N GLN A 69 20.76 3.14 9.80
CA GLN A 69 21.63 3.69 10.83
C GLN A 69 20.84 4.09 12.08
N VAL A 70 19.66 4.67 11.91
CA VAL A 70 18.78 5.04 13.02
C VAL A 70 18.32 3.81 13.79
N MET A 71 17.92 2.73 13.11
CA MET A 71 17.54 1.47 13.73
C MET A 71 18.66 0.89 14.60
N GLU A 72 19.88 0.87 14.10
CA GLU A 72 21.02 0.28 14.81
C GLU A 72 21.57 1.21 15.90
N GLU A 73 21.83 2.48 15.59
CA GLU A 73 22.53 3.39 16.50
C GLU A 73 21.62 4.03 17.56
N VAL A 74 20.34 4.27 17.25
CA VAL A 74 19.39 4.90 18.18
C VAL A 74 18.59 3.86 18.93
N LEU A 75 18.06 2.86 18.23
CA LEU A 75 17.19 1.85 18.84
C LEU A 75 17.93 0.59 19.29
N GLY A 76 19.15 0.37 18.82
CA GLY A 76 19.92 -0.84 19.12
C GLY A 76 19.33 -2.11 18.49
N LEU A 77 18.52 -1.96 17.44
CA LEU A 77 17.87 -3.07 16.74
C LEU A 77 18.71 -3.47 15.52
N ALA A 78 19.42 -4.60 15.61
CA ALA A 78 20.23 -5.11 14.52
C ALA A 78 19.36 -5.51 13.32
N CYS A 79 19.45 -4.78 12.21
CA CYS A 79 18.59 -4.96 11.04
C CYS A 79 19.33 -4.99 9.70
N LYS A 80 20.64 -4.87 9.70
CA LYS A 80 21.52 -4.74 8.52
C LYS A 80 21.49 -5.95 7.58
N ASP A 81 21.21 -7.12 8.15
CA ASP A 81 21.11 -8.39 7.45
C ASP A 81 19.73 -8.64 6.82
N LEU A 82 18.76 -7.77 7.09
CA LEU A 82 17.43 -7.87 6.48
C LEU A 82 17.48 -7.40 5.02
N GLU A 83 17.00 -8.25 4.13
CA GLU A 83 16.70 -7.89 2.74
C GLU A 83 15.31 -7.25 2.64
N PHE A 84 15.06 -6.54 1.55
CA PHE A 84 13.75 -5.93 1.30
C PHE A 84 12.63 -7.00 1.24
N TYR A 85 11.53 -6.76 1.93
CA TYR A 85 10.41 -7.69 2.16
C TYR A 85 10.75 -8.92 3.03
N THR A 86 11.80 -8.86 3.84
CA THR A 86 12.07 -9.87 4.87
C THR A 86 11.81 -9.34 6.28
N ALA A 87 11.60 -10.25 7.21
CA ALA A 87 11.39 -9.94 8.62
C ALA A 87 12.10 -10.95 9.50
N LYS A 88 12.41 -10.54 10.72
CA LYS A 88 12.92 -11.41 11.78
C LYS A 88 12.42 -11.01 13.15
N THR A 89 12.42 -11.96 14.06
CA THR A 89 12.17 -11.69 15.48
C THR A 89 13.49 -11.32 16.16
N ILE A 90 13.48 -10.23 16.92
CA ILE A 90 14.61 -9.76 17.73
C ILE A 90 14.23 -9.85 19.19
N ALA A 91 15.03 -10.57 19.98
CA ALA A 91 14.89 -10.60 21.44
C ALA A 91 15.42 -9.28 22.01
N THR A 92 14.61 -8.59 22.78
CA THR A 92 14.96 -7.36 23.49
C THR A 92 14.81 -7.56 25.01
N ASN A 93 15.27 -6.59 25.81
CA ASN A 93 15.05 -6.62 27.25
C ASN A 93 13.55 -6.45 27.56
N GLY A 94 12.86 -7.56 27.70
CA GLY A 94 11.45 -7.60 28.12
C GLY A 94 10.44 -8.02 27.05
N ALA A 95 10.81 -8.10 25.76
CA ALA A 95 9.90 -8.56 24.72
C ALA A 95 10.63 -9.13 23.51
N ASN A 96 9.96 -10.02 22.80
CA ASN A 96 10.31 -10.35 21.42
C ASN A 96 9.57 -9.39 20.48
N VAL A 97 10.29 -8.74 19.59
CA VAL A 97 9.73 -7.80 18.62
C VAL A 97 10.01 -8.28 17.20
N ILE A 98 9.10 -8.03 16.29
CA ILE A 98 9.29 -8.34 14.87
C ILE A 98 9.80 -7.08 14.20
N VAL A 99 10.87 -7.20 13.43
CA VAL A 99 11.42 -6.11 12.61
C VAL A 99 11.44 -6.57 11.16
N SER A 100 10.89 -5.77 10.29
CA SER A 100 10.91 -6.02 8.85
C SER A 100 11.57 -4.86 8.08
N ARG A 101 12.22 -5.17 6.95
CA ARG A 101 12.70 -4.15 6.02
C ARG A 101 11.64 -3.92 4.97
N THR A 102 10.67 -3.12 5.35
CA THR A 102 9.48 -2.78 4.56
C THR A 102 9.08 -1.34 4.84
N GLY A 103 8.16 -0.81 4.02
CA GLY A 103 7.63 0.52 4.21
C GLY A 103 6.63 0.92 3.13
N TYR A 104 6.07 2.08 3.31
CA TYR A 104 5.00 2.65 2.49
C TYR A 104 5.37 4.03 1.94
N THR A 105 6.65 4.25 1.66
CA THR A 105 7.19 5.57 1.29
C THR A 105 7.96 5.59 -0.02
N GLY A 106 8.36 4.41 -0.51
CA GLY A 106 9.27 4.32 -1.65
C GLY A 106 10.75 4.46 -1.31
N GLU A 107 11.07 4.82 -0.07
CA GLU A 107 12.44 4.87 0.46
C GLU A 107 12.78 3.59 1.23
N ASP A 108 14.07 3.39 1.51
CA ASP A 108 14.51 2.35 2.44
C ASP A 108 13.92 2.59 3.82
N GLY A 109 13.59 1.53 4.53
CA GLY A 109 12.96 1.67 5.82
C GLY A 109 12.60 0.37 6.49
N PHE A 110 12.19 0.49 7.73
CA PHE A 110 11.86 -0.63 8.60
C PHE A 110 10.52 -0.40 9.29
N GLU A 111 9.84 -1.51 9.57
CA GLU A 111 8.66 -1.52 10.42
C GLU A 111 8.95 -2.39 11.64
N ILE A 112 8.57 -1.90 12.80
CA ILE A 112 8.79 -2.55 14.11
C ILE A 112 7.42 -2.88 14.68
N TYR A 113 7.21 -4.13 15.04
CA TYR A 113 5.99 -4.60 15.67
C TYR A 113 6.33 -5.18 17.05
N GLY A 114 5.69 -4.66 18.08
CA GLY A 114 5.95 -5.09 19.47
C GLY A 114 4.88 -4.63 20.43
N PRO A 115 4.98 -5.00 21.72
CA PRO A 115 4.07 -4.52 22.74
C PRO A 115 3.99 -3.00 22.80
N HIS A 116 2.84 -2.46 23.15
CA HIS A 116 2.61 -1.01 23.16
C HIS A 116 3.66 -0.22 23.96
N GLU A 117 4.00 -0.71 25.16
CA GLU A 117 5.00 -0.05 26.02
C GLU A 117 6.36 0.03 25.34
N PHE A 118 6.79 -1.07 24.69
CA PHE A 118 8.03 -1.08 23.90
C PHE A 118 7.98 -0.06 22.76
N ILE A 119 6.89 -0.01 22.01
CA ILE A 119 6.72 0.90 20.87
C ILE A 119 6.76 2.36 21.31
N VAL A 120 6.13 2.71 22.43
CA VAL A 120 6.19 4.07 23.01
C VAL A 120 7.62 4.41 23.43
N GLU A 121 8.33 3.50 24.08
CA GLU A 121 9.74 3.70 24.44
C GLU A 121 10.63 3.95 23.21
N GLN A 122 10.44 3.17 22.14
CA GLN A 122 11.21 3.38 20.91
C GLN A 122 10.87 4.73 20.24
N TRP A 123 9.59 5.13 20.25
CA TRP A 123 9.19 6.45 19.77
C TRP A 123 9.92 7.57 20.53
N ASP A 124 9.95 7.49 21.86
CA ASP A 124 10.61 8.50 22.69
C ASP A 124 12.11 8.58 22.40
N LYS A 125 12.80 7.43 22.22
CA LYS A 125 14.21 7.38 21.80
C LYS A 125 14.43 8.05 20.45
N LEU A 126 13.58 7.76 19.46
CA LEU A 126 13.65 8.38 18.14
C LEU A 126 13.51 9.90 18.23
N MET A 127 12.51 10.38 18.98
CA MET A 127 12.28 11.82 19.14
C MET A 127 13.44 12.51 19.89
N ALA A 128 13.95 11.89 20.95
CA ALA A 128 15.09 12.41 21.72
C ALA A 128 16.37 12.50 20.89
N SER A 129 16.56 11.57 19.95
CA SER A 129 17.74 11.53 19.06
C SER A 129 17.84 12.72 18.11
N LYS A 130 16.72 13.35 17.78
CA LYS A 130 16.58 14.41 16.76
C LYS A 130 17.01 13.99 15.34
N ARG A 131 17.15 12.69 15.10
CA ARG A 131 17.47 12.15 13.77
C ARG A 131 16.22 11.80 12.96
N CYS A 132 15.06 11.77 13.61
CA CYS A 132 13.78 11.50 12.99
C CYS A 132 12.84 12.69 13.13
N VAL A 133 11.98 12.87 12.14
CA VAL A 133 10.89 13.82 12.15
C VAL A 133 9.58 13.06 12.26
N PRO A 134 8.70 13.39 13.22
CA PRO A 134 7.40 12.74 13.31
C PRO A 134 6.54 13.10 12.10
N CYS A 135 5.95 12.09 11.46
CA CYS A 135 5.15 12.24 10.26
C CYS A 135 3.69 11.91 10.54
N GLY A 136 2.77 12.79 10.17
CA GLY A 136 1.34 12.57 10.27
C GLY A 136 0.77 11.79 9.09
N LEU A 137 -0.51 11.43 9.16
CA LEU A 137 -1.22 10.66 8.13
C LEU A 137 -1.17 11.33 6.75
N GLY A 138 -1.25 12.66 6.67
CA GLY A 138 -1.14 13.38 5.40
C GLY A 138 0.23 13.22 4.73
N CYS A 139 1.31 13.20 5.51
CA CYS A 139 2.65 12.90 5.00
C CYS A 139 2.74 11.45 4.51
N ARG A 140 2.25 10.48 5.31
CA ARG A 140 2.20 9.07 4.92
C ARG A 140 1.45 8.87 3.61
N ASP A 141 0.31 9.53 3.44
CA ASP A 141 -0.52 9.39 2.24
C ASP A 141 0.13 10.02 1.01
N THR A 142 0.75 11.19 1.12
CA THR A 142 1.46 11.79 -0.01
C THR A 142 2.69 10.97 -0.43
N LEU A 143 3.46 10.44 0.52
CA LEU A 143 4.64 9.62 0.23
C LEU A 143 4.28 8.33 -0.51
N ARG A 144 3.27 7.57 -0.02
CA ARG A 144 2.84 6.33 -0.70
C ARG A 144 2.31 6.62 -2.10
N PHE A 145 1.55 7.70 -2.22
CA PHE A 145 0.91 8.09 -3.46
C PHE A 145 1.92 8.47 -4.54
N GLU A 146 2.94 9.28 -4.22
CA GLU A 146 3.96 9.71 -5.18
C GLU A 146 4.70 8.53 -5.81
N VAL A 147 4.88 7.43 -5.09
CA VAL A 147 5.55 6.22 -5.59
C VAL A 147 4.57 5.16 -6.13
N GLY A 148 3.29 5.51 -6.23
CA GLY A 148 2.25 4.68 -6.83
C GLY A 148 1.88 3.44 -6.02
N LEU A 149 1.94 3.50 -4.68
CA LEU A 149 1.41 2.47 -3.80
C LEU A 149 -0.09 2.69 -3.58
N PRO A 150 -0.92 1.62 -3.58
CA PRO A 150 -2.36 1.74 -3.43
C PRO A 150 -2.76 2.00 -1.98
N LEU A 151 -3.94 2.55 -1.77
CA LEU A 151 -4.64 2.55 -0.49
C LEU A 151 -5.92 1.73 -0.65
N TYR A 152 -6.17 0.79 0.28
CA TYR A 152 -7.44 0.08 0.32
C TYR A 152 -8.59 1.04 0.62
N GLY A 153 -9.66 0.94 -0.14
CA GLY A 153 -10.78 1.88 -0.16
C GLY A 153 -10.69 2.90 -1.31
N ASP A 154 -9.49 3.17 -1.82
CA ASP A 154 -9.26 4.09 -2.94
C ASP A 154 -8.89 3.33 -4.23
N GLU A 155 -7.69 2.75 -4.31
CA GLU A 155 -7.20 2.04 -5.49
C GLU A 155 -7.49 0.54 -5.48
N LEU A 156 -7.81 -0.02 -4.32
CA LEU A 156 -8.19 -1.43 -4.11
C LEU A 156 -9.45 -1.49 -3.25
N SER A 157 -10.38 -2.36 -3.60
CA SER A 157 -11.60 -2.59 -2.83
C SER A 157 -12.25 -3.92 -3.26
N ASN A 158 -13.38 -4.27 -2.65
CA ASN A 158 -14.20 -5.39 -3.11
C ASN A 158 -14.63 -5.28 -4.58
N GLU A 159 -14.71 -4.05 -5.13
CA GLU A 159 -15.09 -3.78 -6.53
C GLU A 159 -13.88 -3.57 -7.44
N ILE A 160 -12.72 -3.24 -6.86
CA ILE A 160 -11.49 -2.98 -7.62
C ILE A 160 -10.50 -4.12 -7.41
N SER A 161 -10.32 -4.92 -8.45
CA SER A 161 -9.39 -6.06 -8.44
C SER A 161 -7.92 -5.60 -8.56
N PRO A 162 -6.96 -6.45 -8.16
CA PRO A 162 -5.54 -6.18 -8.41
C PRO A 162 -5.20 -6.01 -9.91
N VAL A 163 -5.98 -6.60 -10.82
CA VAL A 163 -5.78 -6.43 -12.27
C VAL A 163 -6.19 -5.02 -12.70
N MET A 164 -7.37 -4.56 -12.26
CA MET A 164 -7.83 -3.19 -12.51
C MET A 164 -6.86 -2.16 -11.93
N ALA A 165 -6.38 -2.42 -10.72
CA ALA A 165 -5.44 -1.55 -10.02
C ALA A 165 -3.99 -1.62 -10.56
N GLY A 166 -3.68 -2.60 -11.44
CA GLY A 166 -2.34 -2.79 -12.00
C GLY A 166 -1.33 -3.42 -11.03
N PHE A 167 -1.82 -4.20 -10.06
CA PHE A 167 -1.02 -4.95 -9.07
C PHE A 167 -1.13 -6.46 -9.26
N SER A 168 -1.53 -6.92 -10.44
CA SER A 168 -1.68 -8.35 -10.74
C SER A 168 -0.38 -9.17 -10.59
N MET A 169 0.78 -8.53 -10.51
CA MET A 169 2.07 -9.18 -10.23
C MET A 169 2.11 -9.85 -8.84
N PHE A 170 1.28 -9.37 -7.90
CA PHE A 170 1.12 -9.97 -6.57
C PHE A 170 0.13 -11.13 -6.53
N CYS A 171 -0.55 -11.44 -7.65
CA CYS A 171 -1.41 -12.61 -7.82
C CYS A 171 -0.67 -13.66 -8.64
N LYS A 172 -0.04 -14.62 -7.96
CA LYS A 172 0.81 -15.65 -8.58
C LYS A 172 -0.07 -16.75 -9.19
N LEU A 173 -0.38 -16.62 -10.49
CA LEU A 173 -1.20 -17.58 -11.23
C LEU A 173 -0.54 -18.95 -11.44
N ASP A 174 0.77 -19.05 -11.22
CA ASP A 174 1.55 -20.28 -11.21
C ASP A 174 1.33 -21.13 -9.96
N LYS A 175 0.76 -20.59 -8.87
CA LYS A 175 0.30 -21.40 -7.73
C LYS A 175 -0.82 -22.32 -8.16
N GLU A 176 -0.87 -23.51 -7.55
CA GLU A 176 -1.89 -24.50 -7.84
C GLU A 176 -3.29 -23.95 -7.61
N GLU A 177 -3.53 -23.35 -6.45
CA GLU A 177 -4.83 -22.84 -6.04
C GLU A 177 -4.69 -21.59 -5.17
N PHE A 178 -5.64 -20.65 -5.28
CA PHE A 178 -5.95 -19.61 -4.32
C PHE A 178 -7.33 -19.02 -4.63
N ILE A 179 -7.98 -18.44 -3.62
CA ILE A 179 -9.31 -17.81 -3.78
C ILE A 179 -9.22 -16.65 -4.79
N GLY A 180 -10.11 -16.66 -5.80
CA GLY A 180 -10.14 -15.65 -6.86
C GLY A 180 -9.18 -15.91 -8.03
N LYS A 181 -8.43 -17.03 -8.05
CA LYS A 181 -7.48 -17.35 -9.13
C LYS A 181 -8.11 -17.30 -10.52
N GLU A 182 -9.25 -17.98 -10.71
CA GLU A 182 -9.93 -18.04 -11.99
C GLU A 182 -10.38 -16.65 -12.48
N ALA A 183 -10.94 -15.84 -11.59
CA ALA A 183 -11.38 -14.49 -11.90
C ALA A 183 -10.19 -13.60 -12.32
N VAL A 184 -9.10 -13.64 -11.58
CA VAL A 184 -7.87 -12.89 -11.91
C VAL A 184 -7.27 -13.38 -13.23
N ALA A 185 -7.23 -14.70 -13.46
CA ALA A 185 -6.73 -15.25 -14.72
C ALA A 185 -7.56 -14.79 -15.91
N LYS A 186 -8.89 -14.82 -15.78
CA LYS A 186 -9.81 -14.32 -16.79
C LYS A 186 -9.62 -12.82 -17.05
N GLN A 187 -9.58 -11.99 -16.01
CA GLN A 187 -9.34 -10.55 -16.14
C GLN A 187 -8.01 -10.23 -16.83
N LYS A 188 -6.97 -11.03 -16.59
CA LYS A 188 -5.67 -10.88 -17.28
C LYS A 188 -5.71 -11.28 -18.75
N ALA A 189 -6.50 -12.30 -19.11
CA ALA A 189 -6.64 -12.77 -20.48
C ALA A 189 -7.55 -11.88 -21.33
N ASP A 190 -8.74 -11.56 -20.81
CA ASP A 190 -9.78 -10.85 -21.54
C ASP A 190 -9.63 -9.32 -21.43
N GLY A 191 -8.88 -8.84 -20.44
CA GLY A 191 -8.83 -7.45 -20.03
C GLY A 191 -9.90 -7.11 -18.99
N VAL A 192 -9.91 -5.86 -18.55
CA VAL A 192 -10.86 -5.32 -17.56
C VAL A 192 -11.57 -4.11 -18.13
N GLU A 193 -12.80 -3.85 -17.69
CA GLU A 193 -13.59 -2.72 -18.16
C GLU A 193 -13.00 -1.37 -17.70
N LYS A 194 -12.43 -1.33 -16.50
CA LYS A 194 -11.82 -0.13 -15.92
C LYS A 194 -10.39 -0.39 -15.44
N LYS A 195 -9.56 0.64 -15.43
CA LYS A 195 -8.18 0.60 -14.94
C LYS A 195 -7.83 1.82 -14.11
N VAL A 196 -7.07 1.60 -13.05
CA VAL A 196 -6.44 2.69 -12.31
C VAL A 196 -5.22 3.18 -13.07
N VAL A 197 -5.23 4.46 -13.43
CA VAL A 197 -4.15 5.15 -14.16
C VAL A 197 -3.64 6.34 -13.37
N GLY A 198 -2.43 6.81 -13.68
CA GLY A 198 -1.96 8.12 -13.25
C GLY A 198 -2.43 9.20 -14.25
N ILE A 199 -2.78 10.39 -13.76
CA ILE A 199 -3.07 11.55 -14.61
C ILE A 199 -2.28 12.74 -14.06
N GLU A 200 -1.49 13.39 -14.90
CA GLU A 200 -0.79 14.63 -14.62
C GLU A 200 -1.59 15.80 -15.18
N LEU A 201 -2.00 16.75 -14.33
CA LEU A 201 -2.71 17.95 -14.73
C LEU A 201 -1.73 18.96 -15.35
N LYS A 202 -2.20 19.70 -16.34
CA LYS A 202 -1.42 20.81 -16.95
C LYS A 202 -1.41 22.07 -16.09
N ASP A 203 -2.34 22.18 -15.14
CA ASP A 203 -2.52 23.30 -14.24
C ASP A 203 -2.24 22.91 -12.79
N LYS A 204 -1.99 23.91 -11.92
CA LYS A 204 -1.78 23.70 -10.47
C LYS A 204 -3.10 23.46 -9.68
N ALA A 205 -4.15 22.96 -10.33
CA ALA A 205 -5.36 22.55 -9.64
C ALA A 205 -5.10 21.25 -8.85
N ILE A 206 -5.76 21.10 -7.71
CA ILE A 206 -5.56 19.92 -6.86
C ILE A 206 -6.73 18.96 -7.08
N PRO A 207 -6.51 17.82 -7.75
CA PRO A 207 -7.51 16.76 -7.89
C PRO A 207 -7.71 16.10 -6.53
N ARG A 208 -8.95 15.73 -6.21
CA ARG A 208 -9.29 15.04 -4.95
C ARG A 208 -10.11 13.81 -5.24
N HIS A 209 -10.10 12.87 -4.30
CA HIS A 209 -10.95 11.70 -4.33
C HIS A 209 -12.41 12.07 -4.67
N GLY A 210 -13.05 11.28 -5.53
CA GLY A 210 -14.44 11.46 -5.94
C GLY A 210 -14.67 12.51 -7.02
N TYR A 211 -13.62 13.18 -7.54
CA TYR A 211 -13.79 14.08 -8.68
C TYR A 211 -13.92 13.30 -9.99
N ASP A 212 -14.83 13.74 -10.85
CA ASP A 212 -15.09 13.10 -12.12
C ASP A 212 -13.90 13.27 -13.09
N VAL A 213 -13.53 12.17 -13.74
CA VAL A 213 -12.69 12.19 -14.94
C VAL A 213 -13.61 12.24 -16.14
N VAL A 214 -13.40 13.23 -17.01
CA VAL A 214 -14.26 13.44 -18.18
C VAL A 214 -13.47 13.43 -19.46
N LYS A 215 -14.12 13.03 -20.54
CA LYS A 215 -13.65 13.10 -21.91
C LYS A 215 -14.77 13.64 -22.81
N ASP A 216 -14.51 14.74 -23.51
CA ASP A 216 -15.47 15.40 -24.40
C ASP A 216 -16.84 15.66 -23.69
N GLY A 217 -16.78 16.07 -22.41
CA GLY A 217 -17.97 16.35 -21.58
C GLY A 217 -18.67 15.14 -21.00
N VAL A 218 -18.19 13.92 -21.22
CA VAL A 218 -18.77 12.67 -20.68
C VAL A 218 -17.91 12.15 -19.55
N LYS A 219 -18.54 11.74 -18.42
CA LYS A 219 -17.82 11.06 -17.31
C LYS A 219 -17.31 9.70 -17.81
N VAL A 220 -16.00 9.48 -17.68
CA VAL A 220 -15.30 8.25 -18.08
C VAL A 220 -14.56 7.60 -16.93
N GLY A 221 -14.63 8.17 -15.73
CA GLY A 221 -13.97 7.65 -14.56
C GLY A 221 -14.10 8.57 -13.35
N GLU A 222 -13.33 8.25 -12.32
CA GLU A 222 -13.32 8.99 -11.07
C GLU A 222 -11.91 8.98 -10.46
N VAL A 223 -11.52 10.10 -9.84
CA VAL A 223 -10.26 10.22 -9.10
C VAL A 223 -10.32 9.39 -7.83
N THR A 224 -9.37 8.49 -7.65
CA THR A 224 -9.21 7.69 -6.42
C THR A 224 -8.38 8.43 -5.38
N THR A 225 -7.21 8.95 -5.77
CA THR A 225 -6.34 9.76 -4.90
C THR A 225 -5.69 10.86 -5.72
N GLY A 226 -5.52 12.06 -5.16
CA GLY A 226 -4.83 13.12 -5.89
C GLY A 226 -4.35 14.27 -5.02
N TYR A 227 -3.18 14.81 -5.42
CA TYR A 227 -2.46 15.86 -4.71
C TYR A 227 -1.71 16.79 -5.65
N HIS A 228 -1.32 17.94 -5.11
CA HIS A 228 -0.14 18.64 -5.62
C HIS A 228 1.07 18.06 -4.88
N CYS A 229 1.86 17.24 -5.56
CA CYS A 229 2.96 16.47 -5.00
C CYS A 229 4.18 17.34 -4.77
N ILE A 230 4.75 17.26 -3.57
CA ILE A 230 5.87 18.10 -3.14
C ILE A 230 7.16 17.67 -3.84
N SER A 231 7.41 16.35 -3.94
CA SER A 231 8.68 15.82 -4.48
C SER A 231 8.86 16.10 -5.97
N VAL A 232 7.78 16.25 -6.72
CA VAL A 232 7.81 16.46 -8.18
C VAL A 232 7.27 17.83 -8.62
N ASP A 233 6.75 18.65 -7.70
CA ASP A 233 6.08 19.95 -7.96
C ASP A 233 5.01 19.87 -9.06
N LYS A 234 4.17 18.82 -9.01
CA LYS A 234 3.13 18.55 -10.00
C LYS A 234 1.79 18.24 -9.35
N SER A 235 0.72 18.64 -10.01
CA SER A 235 -0.64 18.20 -9.66
C SER A 235 -0.95 16.92 -10.39
N VAL A 236 -1.08 15.83 -9.65
CA VAL A 236 -1.28 14.48 -10.19
C VAL A 236 -2.37 13.74 -9.41
N CYS A 237 -2.99 12.77 -10.07
CA CYS A 237 -3.92 11.86 -9.41
C CYS A 237 -3.78 10.43 -9.93
N MET A 238 -4.22 9.49 -9.13
CA MET A 238 -4.66 8.18 -9.59
C MET A 238 -6.17 8.24 -9.81
N ALA A 239 -6.64 7.57 -10.85
CA ALA A 239 -8.06 7.56 -11.20
C ALA A 239 -8.45 6.22 -11.81
N LEU A 240 -9.64 5.72 -11.45
CA LEU A 240 -10.26 4.56 -12.07
C LEU A 240 -11.03 5.03 -13.28
N VAL A 241 -10.56 4.67 -14.49
CA VAL A 241 -11.14 5.10 -15.76
C VAL A 241 -11.51 3.91 -16.64
N ASP A 242 -12.44 4.09 -17.56
CA ASP A 242 -12.78 3.09 -18.56
C ASP A 242 -11.53 2.73 -19.37
N SER A 243 -11.28 1.44 -19.59
CA SER A 243 -10.02 0.91 -20.13
C SER A 243 -9.63 1.46 -21.48
N GLN A 244 -10.61 1.85 -22.30
CA GLN A 244 -10.34 2.49 -23.60
C GLN A 244 -9.60 3.83 -23.49
N TYR A 245 -9.70 4.51 -22.34
CA TYR A 245 -9.02 5.80 -22.07
C TYR A 245 -7.72 5.63 -21.27
N ALA A 246 -7.38 4.42 -20.83
CA ALA A 246 -6.24 4.15 -19.94
C ALA A 246 -4.86 4.17 -20.61
N LYS A 247 -4.78 4.42 -21.94
CA LYS A 247 -3.50 4.42 -22.66
C LYS A 247 -2.65 5.63 -22.27
N LEU A 248 -1.38 5.41 -21.99
CA LEU A 248 -0.41 6.49 -21.73
C LEU A 248 -0.41 7.52 -22.86
N GLY A 249 -0.43 8.79 -22.50
CA GLY A 249 -0.48 9.93 -23.41
C GLY A 249 -1.90 10.36 -23.79
N ASN A 250 -2.95 9.63 -23.42
CA ASN A 250 -4.31 10.09 -23.64
C ASN A 250 -4.60 11.38 -22.86
N GLU A 251 -5.30 12.30 -23.49
CA GLU A 251 -5.75 13.53 -22.85
C GLU A 251 -7.14 13.33 -22.25
N LEU A 252 -7.24 13.63 -20.97
CA LEU A 252 -8.47 13.59 -20.16
C LEU A 252 -8.61 14.90 -19.41
N GLU A 253 -9.76 15.14 -18.79
CA GLU A 253 -10.00 16.31 -17.97
C GLU A 253 -10.50 15.88 -16.59
N ILE A 254 -10.11 16.62 -15.55
CA ILE A 254 -10.63 16.44 -14.20
C ILE A 254 -11.64 17.54 -13.92
N GLN A 255 -12.86 17.16 -13.57
CA GLN A 255 -13.89 18.12 -13.20
C GLN A 255 -13.75 18.50 -11.73
N ILE A 256 -13.28 19.71 -11.49
CA ILE A 256 -13.14 20.27 -10.14
C ILE A 256 -14.21 21.34 -9.95
N ARG A 257 -15.24 21.01 -9.18
CA ARG A 257 -16.43 21.86 -9.00
C ARG A 257 -17.12 22.14 -10.37
N LYS A 258 -17.08 23.40 -10.82
CA LYS A 258 -17.72 23.85 -12.08
C LYS A 258 -16.72 24.03 -13.23
N LYS A 259 -15.46 23.66 -13.07
CA LYS A 259 -14.40 23.80 -14.08
C LYS A 259 -13.77 22.46 -14.39
N THR A 260 -13.34 22.29 -15.63
CA THR A 260 -12.53 21.16 -16.07
C THR A 260 -11.07 21.60 -16.22
N PHE A 261 -10.16 20.70 -15.86
CA PHE A 261 -8.72 20.92 -15.93
C PHE A 261 -8.09 19.81 -16.78
N PRO A 262 -7.41 20.16 -17.87
CA PRO A 262 -6.82 19.17 -18.76
C PRO A 262 -5.65 18.46 -18.08
N GLY A 263 -5.54 17.17 -18.36
CA GLY A 263 -4.47 16.31 -17.86
C GLY A 263 -4.13 15.24 -18.88
N THR A 264 -2.98 14.63 -18.69
CA THR A 264 -2.46 13.55 -19.53
C THR A 264 -2.30 12.28 -18.74
N VAL A 265 -2.73 11.14 -19.30
CA VAL A 265 -2.53 9.82 -18.69
C VAL A 265 -1.04 9.49 -18.65
N VAL A 266 -0.52 9.26 -17.46
CA VAL A 266 0.88 8.95 -17.17
C VAL A 266 1.00 7.65 -16.35
N LYS A 267 2.23 7.21 -16.08
CA LYS A 267 2.46 6.11 -15.13
C LYS A 267 2.02 6.53 -13.73
N LYS A 268 1.41 5.61 -12.96
CA LYS A 268 0.99 5.86 -11.57
C LYS A 268 2.15 6.18 -10.61
N ARG A 269 3.35 5.75 -10.93
CA ARG A 269 4.55 6.09 -10.18
C ARG A 269 5.06 7.45 -10.65
N PHE A 270 4.82 8.48 -9.86
CA PHE A 270 5.19 9.87 -10.14
C PHE A 270 6.61 10.19 -9.68
N TYR A 271 7.08 9.50 -8.63
CA TYR A 271 8.42 9.59 -8.06
C TYR A 271 9.10 8.22 -8.02
N ASP A 272 10.41 8.17 -8.22
CA ASP A 272 11.14 6.90 -8.26
C ASP A 272 11.35 6.32 -6.85
N LYS A 273 11.40 4.99 -6.78
CA LYS A 273 11.60 4.25 -5.53
C LYS A 273 13.09 4.02 -5.29
N HIS A 274 13.52 4.16 -4.03
CA HIS A 274 14.91 4.05 -3.61
C HIS A 274 15.11 2.96 -2.54
N TYR A 275 14.38 1.86 -2.66
CA TYR A 275 14.58 0.71 -1.76
C TYR A 275 15.98 0.13 -1.91
N LYS A 276 16.65 -0.13 -0.78
CA LYS A 276 17.81 -1.03 -0.76
C LYS A 276 17.32 -2.47 -0.97
N LYS A 277 17.99 -3.20 -1.85
CA LYS A 277 17.71 -4.60 -2.17
C LYS A 277 18.71 -5.49 -1.46
#